data_eb32b0ffc12e9ec6e6e674b78da3bbb3
#
_entry.id   eb32b0ffc12e9ec6e6e674b78da3bbb3
#
_cell.length_a   1.000
_cell.length_b   1.000
_cell.length_c   1.000
_cell.angle_alpha   90.00
_cell.angle_beta   90.00
_cell.angle_gamma   90.00
#
_symmetry.space_group_name_H-M   'P 1'
#
loop_
_entity.id
_entity.type
_entity.pdbx_description
1 polymer ?
#
loop_
_entity_poly.entity_id
_entity_poly.type
_entity_poly.pdbx_seq_one_letter_code
_entity_poly.pdbx_strand_id
1 'polypeptide(L)'
;DILKGLSENSKDPVFNKALNDADILQKESDQNYVESFFDAFDEVSSDTPLASPDIFANRSLSDEINFEMTNAEVKPIIRRKIDESIVSAFEVLRKRIDKFGVTQPNIQRLGNSGRIRVELPGAKDVKRVKNLLQSTAQLEFWYTEKNDQFLPFLSKANEALKDILIDDDKTG
;
A
#
# COMPACT_ATOMS: atom_id res chain seq x y z
N ASP A 1 5.96 -3.95 1.26
CA ASP A 1 4.64 -3.34 1.58
C ASP A 1 3.45 -4.29 1.43
N ILE A 2 3.49 -5.28 0.50
CA ILE A 2 2.39 -6.26 0.32
C ILE A 2 2.21 -7.11 1.59
N LEU A 3 3.28 -7.64 2.18
CA LEU A 3 3.20 -8.42 3.43
C LEU A 3 2.57 -7.62 4.57
N LYS A 4 2.92 -6.35 4.71
CA LYS A 4 2.27 -5.44 5.68
C LYS A 4 0.79 -5.26 5.39
N GLY A 5 0.42 -5.12 4.12
CA GLY A 5 -0.98 -5.03 3.71
C GLY A 5 -1.77 -6.30 4.03
N LEU A 6 -1.21 -7.47 3.72
CA LEU A 6 -1.84 -8.77 4.01
C LEU A 6 -1.99 -9.04 5.51
N SER A 7 -1.10 -8.50 6.34
CA SER A 7 -1.18 -8.59 7.81
C SER A 7 -1.99 -7.45 8.45
N GLU A 8 -2.73 -6.65 7.67
CA GLU A 8 -3.47 -5.46 8.14
C GLU A 8 -2.58 -4.48 8.93
N ASN A 9 -1.32 -4.35 8.53
CA ASN A 9 -0.29 -3.56 9.20
C ASN A 9 -0.03 -4.05 10.64
N SER A 10 0.13 -5.35 10.80
CA SER A 10 0.44 -6.01 12.06
C SER A 10 1.50 -5.26 12.87
N LYS A 11 1.25 -5.14 14.16
CA LYS A 11 2.20 -4.59 15.12
C LYS A 11 2.93 -5.68 15.90
N ASP A 12 2.72 -6.95 15.55
CA ASP A 12 3.39 -8.07 16.17
C ASP A 12 4.92 -7.89 16.12
N PRO A 13 5.64 -8.00 17.24
CA PRO A 13 7.08 -7.76 17.29
C PRO A 13 7.89 -8.77 16.49
N VAL A 14 7.45 -10.05 16.47
CA VAL A 14 8.12 -11.15 15.76
C VAL A 14 7.99 -10.91 14.25
N PHE A 15 6.77 -10.59 13.80
CA PHE A 15 6.51 -10.25 12.40
C PHE A 15 7.34 -9.05 11.93
N ASN A 16 7.37 -7.97 12.70
CA ASN A 16 8.12 -6.77 12.33
C ASN A 16 9.63 -7.00 12.37
N LYS A 17 10.12 -7.83 13.30
CA LYS A 17 11.52 -8.23 13.33
C LYS A 17 11.87 -9.05 12.08
N ALA A 18 11.05 -10.05 11.73
CA ALA A 18 11.26 -10.85 10.53
C ALA A 18 11.28 -10.00 9.24
N LEU A 19 10.44 -8.95 9.14
CA LEU A 19 10.48 -8.01 8.00
C LEU A 19 11.82 -7.25 7.93
N ASN A 20 12.33 -6.79 9.07
CA ASN A 20 13.59 -6.07 9.13
C ASN A 20 14.80 -6.98 8.79
N ASP A 21 14.78 -8.21 9.29
CA ASP A 21 15.82 -9.20 9.01
C ASP A 21 15.77 -9.62 7.52
N ALA A 22 14.59 -9.77 6.94
CA ALA A 22 14.40 -10.01 5.51
C ALA A 22 14.96 -8.86 4.64
N ASP A 23 14.79 -7.61 5.07
CA ASP A 23 15.37 -6.44 4.38
C ASP A 23 16.91 -6.48 4.36
N ILE A 24 17.52 -7.05 5.38
CA ILE A 24 19.00 -7.24 5.45
C ILE A 24 19.39 -8.39 4.53
N LEU A 25 18.75 -9.55 4.67
CA LEU A 25 19.04 -10.74 3.86
C LEU A 25 18.91 -10.47 2.36
N GLN A 26 17.92 -9.68 1.95
CA GLN A 26 17.73 -9.33 0.54
C GLN A 26 18.86 -8.46 -0.04
N LYS A 27 19.57 -7.68 0.79
CA LYS A 27 20.72 -6.88 0.34
C LYS A 27 21.96 -7.74 0.10
N GLU A 28 22.03 -8.87 0.77
CA GLU A 28 23.18 -9.79 0.76
C GLU A 28 22.98 -10.97 -0.21
N SER A 29 21.75 -11.20 -0.66
CA SER A 29 21.41 -12.31 -1.56
C SER A 29 20.46 -11.89 -2.69
N ASP A 30 20.52 -12.59 -3.82
CA ASP A 30 19.57 -12.45 -4.94
C ASP A 30 18.25 -13.22 -4.70
N GLN A 31 18.01 -13.68 -3.48
CA GLN A 31 16.82 -14.43 -3.12
C GLN A 31 15.57 -13.55 -3.22
N ASN A 32 14.41 -14.20 -3.47
CA ASN A 32 13.13 -13.51 -3.46
C ASN A 32 12.82 -13.00 -2.04
N TYR A 33 12.40 -11.75 -1.91
CA TYR A 33 12.06 -11.10 -0.63
C TYR A 33 11.10 -11.92 0.24
N VAL A 34 10.12 -12.58 -0.39
CA VAL A 34 9.14 -13.40 0.33
C VAL A 34 9.80 -14.61 0.98
N GLU A 35 10.75 -15.24 0.29
CA GLU A 35 11.50 -16.36 0.86
C GLU A 35 12.42 -15.87 1.98
N SER A 36 13.13 -14.75 1.79
CA SER A 36 13.93 -14.14 2.85
C SER A 36 13.09 -13.80 4.08
N PHE A 37 11.85 -13.35 3.89
CA PHE A 37 10.94 -13.11 5.00
C PHE A 37 10.54 -14.41 5.71
N PHE A 38 10.24 -15.48 4.98
CA PHE A 38 9.88 -16.75 5.59
C PHE A 38 11.06 -17.38 6.35
N ASP A 39 12.27 -17.28 5.80
CA ASP A 39 13.48 -17.77 6.46
C ASP A 39 13.73 -16.96 7.75
N ALA A 40 13.69 -15.63 7.66
CA ALA A 40 13.83 -14.77 8.83
C ALA A 40 12.72 -15.01 9.89
N PHE A 41 11.49 -15.25 9.45
CA PHE A 41 10.40 -15.53 10.36
C PHE A 41 10.59 -16.86 11.09
N ASP A 42 11.02 -17.91 10.38
CA ASP A 42 11.30 -19.22 10.99
C ASP A 42 12.44 -19.15 12.03
N GLU A 43 13.43 -18.25 11.81
CA GLU A 43 14.53 -18.05 12.76
C GLU A 43 14.10 -17.31 14.04
N VAL A 44 13.23 -16.30 13.91
CA VAL A 44 12.86 -15.45 15.06
C VAL A 44 11.58 -15.92 15.78
N SER A 45 10.75 -16.74 15.12
CA SER A 45 9.50 -17.23 15.70
C SER A 45 9.72 -18.49 16.52
N SER A 46 9.83 -18.36 17.86
CA SER A 46 9.86 -19.53 18.74
C SER A 46 8.47 -20.13 18.95
N ASP A 47 7.46 -19.28 19.20
CA ASP A 47 6.12 -19.70 19.59
C ASP A 47 4.99 -18.97 18.82
N THR A 48 5.32 -18.00 17.98
CA THR A 48 4.34 -17.22 17.21
C THR A 48 4.14 -17.84 15.82
N PRO A 49 2.97 -18.43 15.50
CA PRO A 49 2.72 -18.96 14.17
C PRO A 49 2.38 -17.84 13.17
N LEU A 50 2.64 -18.07 11.88
CA LEU A 50 2.14 -17.20 10.79
C LEU A 50 0.61 -17.09 10.80
N ALA A 51 -0.07 -18.15 11.25
CA ALA A 51 -1.53 -18.21 11.42
C ALA A 51 -2.03 -17.48 12.68
N SER A 52 -1.23 -16.61 13.29
CA SER A 52 -1.70 -15.75 14.39
C SER A 52 -2.76 -14.77 13.89
N PRO A 53 -3.82 -14.49 14.67
CA PRO A 53 -4.80 -13.44 14.36
C PRO A 53 -4.17 -12.05 14.17
N ASP A 54 -3.08 -11.80 14.88
CA ASP A 54 -2.32 -10.54 14.77
C ASP A 54 -1.42 -10.46 13.53
N ILE A 55 -1.30 -11.57 12.76
CA ILE A 55 -0.47 -11.64 11.55
C ILE A 55 -1.35 -11.95 10.34
N PHE A 56 -1.56 -13.24 10.00
CA PHE A 56 -2.25 -13.62 8.76
C PHE A 56 -3.60 -14.32 8.98
N ALA A 57 -3.94 -14.81 10.18
CA ALA A 57 -5.29 -15.28 10.47
C ALA A 57 -6.23 -14.11 10.82
N ASN A 58 -6.09 -13.02 10.09
CA ASN A 58 -6.87 -11.79 10.22
C ASN A 58 -8.15 -11.84 9.40
N ARG A 59 -8.98 -10.79 9.51
CA ARG A 59 -10.29 -10.72 8.85
C ARG A 59 -10.21 -10.82 7.32
N SER A 60 -9.19 -10.22 6.71
CA SER A 60 -9.03 -10.19 5.26
C SER A 60 -8.69 -11.55 4.66
N LEU A 61 -8.11 -12.45 5.44
CA LEU A 61 -7.66 -13.78 5.01
C LEU A 61 -8.43 -14.92 5.71
N SER A 62 -9.47 -14.62 6.48
CA SER A 62 -10.25 -15.59 7.28
C SER A 62 -10.89 -16.71 6.46
N ASP A 63 -11.14 -16.49 5.17
CA ASP A 63 -11.69 -17.51 4.28
C ASP A 63 -10.65 -18.57 3.88
N GLU A 64 -9.37 -18.29 4.04
CA GLU A 64 -8.27 -19.14 3.58
C GLU A 64 -7.28 -19.52 4.67
N ILE A 65 -7.13 -18.70 5.71
CA ILE A 65 -6.19 -18.93 6.83
C ILE A 65 -6.97 -18.92 8.13
N ASN A 66 -6.90 -20.02 8.85
CA ASN A 66 -7.39 -20.13 10.21
C ASN A 66 -6.22 -20.32 11.20
N PHE A 67 -6.48 -20.07 12.48
CA PHE A 67 -5.46 -20.09 13.54
C PHE A 67 -4.92 -21.49 13.89
N GLU A 68 -5.50 -22.56 13.32
CA GLU A 68 -5.03 -23.94 13.52
C GLU A 68 -4.00 -24.37 12.47
N MET A 69 -3.81 -23.57 11.43
CA MET A 69 -2.89 -23.89 10.32
C MET A 69 -1.43 -23.75 10.74
N THR A 70 -0.62 -24.66 10.25
CA THR A 70 0.83 -24.62 10.40
C THR A 70 1.47 -23.57 9.48
N ASN A 71 2.69 -23.15 9.81
CA ASN A 71 3.45 -22.24 8.92
C ASN A 71 3.64 -22.83 7.52
N ALA A 72 3.80 -24.15 7.42
CA ALA A 72 3.95 -24.83 6.13
C ALA A 72 2.68 -24.71 5.24
N GLU A 73 1.50 -24.68 5.84
CA GLU A 73 0.23 -24.52 5.14
C GLU A 73 -0.04 -23.05 4.80
N VAL A 74 0.38 -22.10 5.64
CA VAL A 74 0.18 -20.66 5.42
C VAL A 74 1.10 -20.11 4.34
N LYS A 75 2.38 -20.52 4.29
CA LYS A 75 3.38 -20.02 3.34
C LYS A 75 2.92 -20.05 1.87
N PRO A 76 2.37 -21.16 1.32
CA PRO A 76 1.89 -21.20 -0.06
C PRO A 76 0.70 -20.27 -0.31
N ILE A 77 -0.18 -20.07 0.68
CA ILE A 77 -1.31 -19.13 0.57
C ILE A 77 -0.78 -17.70 0.44
N ILE A 78 0.15 -17.31 1.31
CA ILE A 78 0.76 -15.98 1.26
C ILE A 78 1.52 -15.75 -0.05
N ARG A 79 2.29 -16.73 -0.55
CA ARG A 79 2.94 -16.62 -1.87
C ARG A 79 1.94 -16.34 -2.98
N ARG A 80 0.84 -17.07 -3.01
CA ARG A 80 -0.22 -16.88 -3.99
C ARG A 80 -0.86 -15.49 -3.87
N LYS A 81 -1.18 -15.03 -2.65
CA LYS A 81 -1.74 -13.68 -2.41
C LYS A 81 -0.80 -12.57 -2.85
N ILE A 82 0.49 -12.74 -2.64
CA ILE A 82 1.51 -11.80 -3.12
C ILE A 82 1.54 -11.78 -4.65
N ASP A 83 1.53 -12.93 -5.31
CA ASP A 83 1.52 -12.99 -6.77
C ASP A 83 0.25 -12.36 -7.35
N GLU A 84 -0.92 -12.63 -6.79
CA GLU A 84 -2.20 -11.98 -7.15
C GLU A 84 -2.12 -10.45 -7.00
N SER A 85 -1.50 -9.97 -5.92
CA SER A 85 -1.29 -8.53 -5.68
C SER A 85 -0.35 -7.90 -6.72
N ILE A 86 0.71 -8.60 -7.11
CA ILE A 86 1.66 -8.16 -8.14
C ILE A 86 0.98 -8.12 -9.51
N VAL A 87 0.16 -9.12 -9.84
CA VAL A 87 -0.63 -9.14 -11.09
C VAL A 87 -1.59 -7.95 -11.12
N SER A 88 -2.31 -7.72 -10.04
CA SER A 88 -3.21 -6.57 -9.93
C SER A 88 -2.48 -5.23 -10.09
N ALA A 89 -1.33 -5.07 -9.42
CA ALA A 89 -0.49 -3.88 -9.55
C ALA A 89 0.01 -3.69 -10.99
N PHE A 90 0.42 -4.76 -11.65
CA PHE A 90 0.84 -4.74 -13.06
C PHE A 90 -0.27 -4.22 -13.98
N GLU A 91 -1.49 -4.71 -13.82
CA GLU A 91 -2.65 -4.27 -14.62
C GLU A 91 -3.01 -2.79 -14.35
N VAL A 92 -2.93 -2.35 -13.08
CA VAL A 92 -3.14 -0.94 -12.73
C VAL A 92 -2.08 -0.05 -13.38
N LEU A 93 -0.81 -0.43 -13.30
CA LEU A 93 0.30 0.32 -13.92
C LEU A 93 0.13 0.39 -15.44
N ARG A 94 -0.22 -0.72 -16.08
CA ARG A 94 -0.49 -0.77 -17.52
C ARG A 94 -1.59 0.20 -17.91
N LYS A 95 -2.74 0.15 -17.24
CA LYS A 95 -3.86 1.08 -17.50
C LYS A 95 -3.49 2.55 -17.31
N ARG A 96 -2.64 2.87 -16.31
CA ARG A 96 -2.16 4.24 -16.09
C ARG A 96 -1.24 4.71 -17.21
N ILE A 97 -0.34 3.84 -17.66
CA ILE A 97 0.60 4.14 -18.74
C ILE A 97 -0.13 4.32 -20.07
N ASP A 98 -1.10 3.46 -20.38
CA ASP A 98 -1.93 3.58 -21.58
C ASP A 98 -2.68 4.94 -21.63
N LYS A 99 -3.22 5.38 -20.48
CA LYS A 99 -3.88 6.70 -20.38
C LYS A 99 -2.92 7.88 -20.53
N PHE A 100 -1.64 7.67 -20.26
CA PHE A 100 -0.63 8.74 -20.39
C PHE A 100 -0.23 9.02 -21.83
N GLY A 101 -0.59 8.15 -22.77
CA GLY A 101 -0.35 8.34 -24.19
C GLY A 101 1.12 8.21 -24.60
N VAL A 102 1.93 7.47 -23.85
CA VAL A 102 3.31 7.18 -24.23
C VAL A 102 3.31 6.16 -25.37
N THR A 103 4.10 6.45 -26.42
CA THR A 103 4.21 5.59 -27.58
C THR A 103 5.06 4.35 -27.21
N GLN A 104 4.51 3.17 -27.42
CA GLN A 104 5.19 1.87 -27.22
C GLN A 104 5.82 1.67 -25.83
N PRO A 105 5.02 1.73 -24.74
CA PRO A 105 5.54 1.40 -23.43
C PRO A 105 5.91 -0.08 -23.34
N ASN A 106 7.03 -0.39 -22.69
CA ASN A 106 7.41 -1.75 -22.37
C ASN A 106 7.27 -1.99 -20.86
N ILE A 107 6.36 -2.88 -20.48
CA ILE A 107 6.09 -3.21 -19.09
C ILE A 107 6.26 -4.70 -18.91
N GLN A 108 7.16 -5.13 -18.04
CA GLN A 108 7.49 -6.51 -17.80
C GLN A 108 7.57 -6.85 -16.32
N ARG A 109 7.03 -8.00 -15.94
CA ARG A 109 7.31 -8.60 -14.63
C ARG A 109 8.70 -9.25 -14.68
N LEU A 110 9.54 -9.00 -13.67
CA LEU A 110 10.88 -9.58 -13.58
C LEU A 110 10.85 -10.90 -12.82
N GLY A 111 10.41 -11.95 -13.49
CA GLY A 111 10.32 -13.30 -12.92
C GLY A 111 9.54 -13.31 -11.60
N ASN A 112 10.03 -14.03 -10.61
CA ASN A 112 9.41 -14.14 -9.28
C ASN A 112 9.92 -13.08 -8.28
N SER A 113 10.69 -12.08 -8.74
CA SER A 113 11.31 -11.08 -7.85
C SER A 113 10.33 -10.07 -7.25
N GLY A 114 9.06 -10.10 -7.66
CA GLY A 114 8.08 -9.09 -7.25
C GLY A 114 8.30 -7.71 -7.88
N ARG A 115 9.26 -7.58 -8.81
CA ARG A 115 9.59 -6.32 -9.47
C ARG A 115 8.91 -6.20 -10.82
N ILE A 116 8.51 -4.98 -11.16
CA ILE A 116 7.96 -4.64 -12.47
C ILE A 116 8.91 -3.64 -13.11
N ARG A 117 9.42 -3.99 -14.30
CA ARG A 117 10.21 -3.08 -15.14
C ARG A 117 9.26 -2.27 -16.00
N VAL A 118 9.44 -0.96 -16.01
CA VAL A 118 8.69 -0.03 -16.86
C VAL A 118 9.68 0.79 -17.68
N GLU A 119 9.61 0.68 -18.99
CA GLU A 119 10.40 1.45 -19.94
C GLU A 119 9.45 2.29 -20.79
N LEU A 120 9.69 3.60 -20.81
CA LEU A 120 8.84 4.56 -21.47
C LEU A 120 9.67 5.39 -22.46
N PRO A 121 9.92 4.87 -23.67
CA PRO A 121 10.70 5.58 -24.68
C PRO A 121 10.06 6.92 -25.03
N GLY A 122 10.88 7.99 -25.09
CA GLY A 122 10.41 9.32 -25.46
C GLY A 122 9.64 10.10 -24.40
N ALA A 123 9.56 9.60 -23.17
CA ALA A 123 8.96 10.34 -22.06
C ALA A 123 9.80 11.60 -21.75
N LYS A 124 9.24 12.78 -22.03
CA LYS A 124 9.93 14.07 -21.84
C LYS A 124 9.99 14.50 -20.38
N ASP A 125 8.99 14.14 -19.59
CA ASP A 125 8.87 14.49 -18.16
C ASP A 125 8.87 13.23 -17.28
N VAL A 126 10.06 12.75 -16.97
CA VAL A 126 10.27 11.55 -16.13
C VAL A 126 9.69 11.75 -14.72
N LYS A 127 9.77 12.96 -14.16
CA LYS A 127 9.27 13.25 -12.81
C LYS A 127 7.75 13.14 -12.76
N ARG A 128 7.06 13.67 -13.74
CA ARG A 128 5.60 13.58 -13.85
C ARG A 128 5.14 12.15 -14.03
N VAL A 129 5.83 11.37 -14.87
CA VAL A 129 5.55 9.93 -15.06
C VAL A 129 5.75 9.17 -13.76
N LYS A 130 6.87 9.38 -13.06
CA LYS A 130 7.14 8.74 -11.77
C LYS A 130 6.05 9.05 -10.75
N ASN A 131 5.65 10.30 -10.62
CA ASN A 131 4.57 10.71 -9.72
C ASN A 131 3.24 10.03 -10.09
N LEU A 132 2.90 9.94 -11.37
CA LEU A 132 1.69 9.27 -11.84
C LEU A 132 1.69 7.77 -11.49
N LEU A 133 2.82 7.10 -11.70
CA LEU A 133 2.94 5.66 -11.39
C LEU A 133 2.91 5.37 -9.89
N GLN A 134 3.48 6.27 -9.09
CA GLN A 134 3.54 6.15 -7.64
C GLN A 134 2.28 6.67 -6.93
N SER A 135 1.43 7.45 -7.61
CA SER A 135 0.21 7.97 -7.00
C SER A 135 -0.73 6.82 -6.65
N THR A 136 -1.20 6.82 -5.42
CA THR A 136 -2.29 5.94 -4.98
C THR A 136 -3.60 6.68 -5.19
N ALA A 137 -4.58 6.03 -5.82
CA ALA A 137 -5.94 6.55 -5.84
C ALA A 137 -6.60 6.17 -4.52
N GLN A 138 -6.93 7.16 -3.71
CA GLN A 138 -7.74 6.98 -2.52
C GLN A 138 -9.20 7.19 -2.91
N LEU A 139 -10.05 6.24 -2.59
CA LEU A 139 -11.49 6.38 -2.79
C LEU A 139 -12.05 7.15 -1.60
N GLU A 140 -12.61 8.33 -1.89
CA GLU A 140 -13.26 9.17 -0.90
C GLU A 140 -14.70 9.39 -1.30
N PHE A 141 -15.59 9.32 -0.33
CA PHE A 141 -17.01 9.64 -0.51
C PHE A 141 -17.28 10.96 0.20
N TRP A 142 -17.78 11.95 -0.57
CA TRP A 142 -18.08 13.28 -0.06
C TRP A 142 -19.59 13.49 -0.10
N TYR A 143 -20.17 13.95 1.02
CA TYR A 143 -21.50 14.53 0.99
C TYR A 143 -21.40 15.89 0.32
N THR A 144 -22.18 16.10 -0.73
CA THR A 144 -22.23 17.39 -1.43
C THR A 144 -23.52 18.10 -1.07
N GLU A 145 -23.39 19.35 -0.67
CA GLU A 145 -24.54 20.23 -0.45
C GLU A 145 -24.76 21.11 -1.69
N LYS A 146 -26.02 21.50 -1.92
CA LYS A 146 -26.35 22.41 -3.02
C LYS A 146 -25.90 23.82 -2.68
N ASN A 147 -25.46 24.58 -3.71
CA ASN A 147 -24.96 25.94 -3.55
C ASN A 147 -26.00 26.90 -2.93
N ASP A 148 -27.28 26.69 -3.19
CA ASP A 148 -28.38 27.49 -2.63
C ASP A 148 -28.53 27.33 -1.09
N GLN A 149 -28.09 26.21 -0.56
CA GLN A 149 -28.06 25.96 0.90
C GLN A 149 -26.71 26.36 1.52
N PHE A 150 -25.61 26.13 0.83
CA PHE A 150 -24.27 26.33 1.37
C PHE A 150 -23.81 27.79 1.33
N LEU A 151 -24.12 28.55 0.28
CA LEU A 151 -23.75 29.95 0.15
C LEU A 151 -24.31 30.87 1.26
N PRO A 152 -25.59 30.77 1.66
CA PRO A 152 -26.12 31.54 2.79
C PRO A 152 -25.43 31.23 4.12
N PHE A 153 -25.04 29.96 4.32
CA PHE A 153 -24.25 29.56 5.50
C PHE A 153 -22.87 30.21 5.51
N LEU A 154 -22.14 30.19 4.39
CA LEU A 154 -20.85 30.83 4.26
C LEU A 154 -20.91 32.35 4.49
N SER A 155 -21.96 33.01 3.97
CA SER A 155 -22.15 34.45 4.21
C SER A 155 -22.35 34.78 5.67
N LYS A 156 -23.17 34.00 6.40
CA LYS A 156 -23.38 34.17 7.84
C LYS A 156 -22.11 33.88 8.64
N ALA A 157 -21.36 32.83 8.26
CA ALA A 157 -20.09 32.50 8.91
C ALA A 157 -19.04 33.63 8.69
N ASN A 158 -18.99 34.19 7.48
CA ASN A 158 -18.09 35.32 7.17
C ASN A 158 -18.45 36.59 7.94
N GLU A 159 -19.74 36.89 8.16
CA GLU A 159 -20.18 38.00 9.00
C GLU A 159 -19.77 37.77 10.47
N ALA A 160 -20.02 36.61 11.01
CA ALA A 160 -19.65 36.27 12.40
C ALA A 160 -18.14 36.31 12.63
N LEU A 161 -17.33 35.89 11.65
CA LEU A 161 -15.86 35.91 11.73
C LEU A 161 -15.29 37.32 11.60
N LYS A 162 -15.93 38.23 10.89
CA LYS A 162 -15.50 39.66 10.82
C LYS A 162 -15.45 40.33 12.18
N ASP A 163 -16.46 40.07 13.01
CA ASP A 163 -16.54 40.68 14.35
C ASP A 163 -15.43 40.13 15.28
N ILE A 164 -15.03 38.87 15.10
CA ILE A 164 -13.94 38.23 15.87
C ILE A 164 -12.57 38.77 15.44
N LEU A 165 -12.33 38.94 14.12
CA LEU A 165 -11.06 39.43 13.58
C LEU A 165 -10.81 40.91 13.87
N ILE A 166 -11.86 41.71 14.03
CA ILE A 166 -11.74 43.15 14.38
C ILE A 166 -11.35 43.35 15.82
N ASP A 167 -11.65 42.41 16.73
CA ASP A 167 -11.26 42.48 18.13
C ASP A 167 -9.78 42.12 18.38
N ASP A 168 -9.20 41.23 17.57
CA ASP A 168 -7.77 40.86 17.69
C ASP A 168 -6.83 41.99 17.23
N ASP A 169 -7.22 42.82 16.30
CA ASP A 169 -6.41 44.00 15.84
C ASP A 169 -6.39 45.16 16.84
N LYS A 170 -7.23 45.12 17.89
CA LYS A 170 -7.25 46.18 18.91
C LYS A 170 -6.45 45.87 20.19
N THR A 171 -5.81 44.68 20.23
CA THR A 171 -5.02 44.22 21.40
C THR A 171 -3.52 44.05 21.11
N GLY A 172 -3.01 44.64 20.02
CA GLY A 172 -1.58 44.68 19.65
C GLY A 172 -0.95 46.05 19.86
#